data_82b911933de3567ad663190208614687
#
_entry.id   82b911933de3567ad663190208614687
#
_cell.length_a   1.000
_cell.length_b   1.000
_cell.length_c   1.000
_cell.angle_alpha   90.00
_cell.angle_beta   90.00
_cell.angle_gamma   90.00
#
_symmetry.space_group_name_H-M   'P 1'
#
loop_
_entity.id
_entity.type
_entity.pdbx_description
1 polymer ?
#
loop_
_entity_poly.entity_id
_entity_poly.type
_entity_poly.pdbx_seq_one_letter_code
_entity_poly.pdbx_strand_id
1 'polypeptide(L)'
;PVIVFAVITILSKKKSISYLGIFYIFVYLGFGFIQEDRAEAVGKSIALMRGHESNRLTAKPSLGNLFLWKTIYEDKGFYYVDAVRLFEEKEYCEGTKIRKFNKLTDFTNLDANSQQYLDIGRFDWFSQGYLGISQSKNVITDVRYSAVPNEVDGLWGIKVEPSKKSSEHIEWVVNRTDYERKWKRFRSLLSGEGCNKIGEQS
;
A
#
# COMPACT_ATOMS: atom_id res chain seq x y z
N PRO A 1 18.69 11.63 -3.61
CA PRO A 1 19.34 12.40 -4.71
C PRO A 1 19.10 13.90 -4.60
N VAL A 2 17.83 14.37 -4.39
CA VAL A 2 17.48 15.81 -4.34
C VAL A 2 18.30 16.57 -3.29
N ILE A 3 18.45 16.01 -2.11
CA ILE A 3 19.27 16.60 -1.03
C ILE A 3 20.73 16.78 -1.49
N VAL A 4 21.26 15.83 -2.23
CA VAL A 4 22.65 15.90 -2.77
C VAL A 4 22.78 17.06 -3.74
N PHE A 5 21.81 17.24 -4.68
CA PHE A 5 21.80 18.38 -5.58
C PHE A 5 21.71 19.70 -4.81
N ALA A 6 20.87 19.77 -3.77
CA ALA A 6 20.75 20.97 -2.94
C ALA A 6 22.06 21.31 -2.24
N VAL A 7 22.71 20.35 -1.60
CA VAL A 7 23.99 20.52 -0.91
C VAL A 7 25.08 20.98 -1.89
N ILE A 8 25.22 20.29 -3.04
CA ILE A 8 26.21 20.67 -4.06
C ILE A 8 25.95 22.09 -4.60
N THR A 9 24.68 22.48 -4.79
CA THR A 9 24.32 23.83 -5.21
C THR A 9 24.79 24.87 -4.20
N ILE A 10 24.53 24.64 -2.91
CA ILE A 10 24.94 25.56 -1.84
C ILE A 10 26.47 25.70 -1.80
N LEU A 11 27.18 24.58 -1.90
CA LEU A 11 28.65 24.58 -1.84
C LEU A 11 29.30 25.19 -3.07
N SER A 12 28.76 24.88 -4.26
CA SER A 12 29.36 25.35 -5.54
C SER A 12 28.88 26.72 -5.99
N LYS A 13 27.77 27.24 -5.42
CA LYS A 13 27.09 28.48 -5.81
C LYS A 13 26.71 28.53 -7.30
N LYS A 14 26.63 27.37 -7.98
CA LYS A 14 26.29 27.26 -9.42
C LYS A 14 24.80 27.00 -9.62
N LYS A 15 24.06 27.99 -10.18
CA LYS A 15 22.62 27.87 -10.46
C LYS A 15 22.27 26.70 -11.40
N SER A 16 23.16 26.33 -12.31
CA SER A 16 22.95 25.21 -13.23
C SER A 16 22.74 23.87 -12.51
N ILE A 17 23.32 23.67 -11.35
CA ILE A 17 23.15 22.45 -10.54
C ILE A 17 21.73 22.39 -9.95
N SER A 18 21.17 23.54 -9.57
CA SER A 18 19.77 23.62 -9.13
C SER A 18 18.79 23.23 -10.26
N TYR A 19 19.02 23.73 -11.47
CA TYR A 19 18.20 23.36 -12.62
C TYR A 19 18.28 21.88 -12.95
N LEU A 20 19.46 21.28 -12.84
CA LEU A 20 19.65 19.84 -13.02
C LEU A 20 18.90 19.04 -11.93
N GLY A 21 18.90 19.52 -10.69
CA GLY A 21 18.14 18.93 -9.59
C GLY A 21 16.63 18.97 -9.84
N ILE A 22 16.12 20.10 -10.33
CA ILE A 22 14.71 20.25 -10.69
C ILE A 22 14.36 19.32 -11.86
N PHE A 23 15.17 19.30 -12.91
CA PHE A 23 14.98 18.40 -14.04
C PHE A 23 14.94 16.94 -13.61
N TYR A 24 15.86 16.52 -12.71
CA TYR A 24 15.85 15.17 -12.14
C TYR A 24 14.53 14.86 -11.44
N ILE A 25 13.94 15.80 -10.68
CA ILE A 25 12.65 15.59 -10.01
C ILE A 25 11.56 15.28 -11.04
N PHE A 26 11.47 16.07 -12.12
CA PHE A 26 10.46 15.83 -13.17
C PHE A 26 10.65 14.48 -13.85
N VAL A 27 11.88 14.12 -14.19
CA VAL A 27 12.20 12.80 -14.79
C VAL A 27 11.83 11.67 -13.83
N TYR A 28 12.18 11.80 -12.55
CA TYR A 28 11.85 10.80 -11.54
C TYR A 28 10.35 10.63 -11.34
N LEU A 29 9.60 11.73 -11.27
CA LEU A 29 8.14 11.68 -11.15
C LEU A 29 7.50 11.12 -12.42
N GLY A 30 7.94 11.56 -13.61
CA GLY A 30 7.45 11.01 -14.88
C GLY A 30 7.70 9.51 -15.00
N PHE A 31 8.89 9.04 -14.63
CA PHE A 31 9.19 7.62 -14.56
C PHE A 31 8.30 6.89 -13.56
N GLY A 32 7.99 7.52 -12.42
CA GLY A 32 7.07 6.97 -11.42
C GLY A 32 5.68 6.69 -11.99
N PHE A 33 5.10 7.62 -12.75
CA PHE A 33 3.80 7.41 -13.41
C PHE A 33 3.83 6.26 -14.42
N ILE A 34 4.88 6.19 -15.24
CA ILE A 34 5.02 5.07 -16.20
C ILE A 34 5.10 3.72 -15.44
N GLN A 35 5.81 3.67 -14.33
CA GLN A 35 5.94 2.45 -13.54
C GLN A 35 4.62 2.10 -12.80
N GLU A 36 3.84 3.09 -12.38
CA GLU A 36 2.51 2.87 -11.79
C GLU A 36 1.58 2.19 -12.81
N ASP A 37 1.48 2.71 -14.03
CA ASP A 37 0.68 2.10 -15.11
C ASP A 37 1.13 0.67 -15.43
N ARG A 38 2.46 0.43 -15.45
CA ARG A 38 3.02 -0.91 -15.66
C ARG A 38 2.66 -1.87 -14.52
N ALA A 39 2.73 -1.40 -13.27
CA ALA A 39 2.37 -2.20 -12.10
C ALA A 39 0.87 -2.53 -12.09
N GLU A 40 0.01 -1.58 -12.44
CA GLU A 40 -1.43 -1.80 -12.54
C GLU A 40 -1.77 -2.79 -13.67
N ALA A 41 -1.10 -2.72 -14.82
CA ALA A 41 -1.29 -3.68 -15.89
C ALA A 41 -0.93 -5.11 -15.44
N VAL A 42 0.14 -5.27 -14.67
CA VAL A 42 0.54 -6.54 -14.07
C VAL A 42 -0.52 -7.01 -13.05
N GLY A 43 -1.00 -6.12 -12.19
CA GLY A 43 -2.06 -6.44 -11.23
C GLY A 43 -3.35 -6.92 -11.90
N LYS A 44 -3.73 -6.32 -13.03
CA LYS A 44 -4.85 -6.79 -13.86
C LYS A 44 -4.63 -8.19 -14.39
N SER A 45 -3.41 -8.48 -14.89
CA SER A 45 -3.06 -9.81 -15.39
C SER A 45 -3.13 -10.87 -14.27
N ILE A 46 -2.65 -10.55 -13.07
CA ILE A 46 -2.73 -11.44 -11.89
C ILE A 46 -4.20 -11.73 -11.52
N ALA A 47 -5.05 -10.71 -11.49
CA ALA A 47 -6.46 -10.89 -11.20
C ALA A 47 -7.14 -11.79 -12.24
N LEU A 48 -6.87 -11.58 -13.53
CA LEU A 48 -7.38 -12.41 -14.63
C LEU A 48 -6.91 -13.87 -14.52
N MET A 49 -5.63 -14.12 -14.23
CA MET A 49 -5.11 -15.49 -14.03
C MET A 49 -5.81 -16.22 -12.86
N ARG A 50 -6.29 -15.48 -11.86
CA ARG A 50 -7.05 -16.04 -10.74
C ARG A 50 -8.57 -16.16 -11.00
N GLY A 51 -9.05 -15.71 -12.16
CA GLY A 51 -10.49 -15.66 -12.47
C GLY A 51 -11.24 -14.63 -11.62
N HIS A 52 -10.58 -13.56 -11.21
CA HIS A 52 -11.15 -12.46 -10.41
C HIS A 52 -11.54 -11.28 -11.29
N GLU A 53 -12.58 -10.56 -10.88
CA GLU A 53 -12.88 -9.24 -11.40
C GLU A 53 -12.01 -8.23 -10.64
N SER A 54 -11.10 -7.55 -11.35
CA SER A 54 -10.23 -6.55 -10.73
C SER A 54 -10.97 -5.21 -10.54
N ASN A 55 -12.04 -5.23 -9.77
CA ASN A 55 -12.73 -4.01 -9.41
C ASN A 55 -11.80 -3.14 -8.56
N ARG A 56 -11.72 -1.86 -8.90
CA ARG A 56 -10.93 -0.91 -8.11
C ARG A 56 -9.49 -1.36 -7.86
N LEU A 57 -8.70 -1.46 -8.92
CA LEU A 57 -7.28 -1.78 -8.84
C LEU A 57 -6.44 -0.51 -8.68
N THR A 58 -5.38 -0.57 -7.88
CA THR A 58 -4.36 0.46 -7.75
C THR A 58 -2.99 -0.16 -7.46
N ALA A 59 -1.94 0.54 -7.83
CA ALA A 59 -0.57 0.19 -7.46
C ALA A 59 0.08 1.29 -6.62
N LYS A 60 0.90 0.90 -5.65
CA LYS A 60 1.65 1.83 -4.79
C LYS A 60 3.13 1.43 -4.78
N PRO A 61 4.05 2.39 -4.97
CA PRO A 61 5.47 2.11 -4.90
C PRO A 61 5.86 1.70 -3.49
N SER A 62 6.75 0.73 -3.37
CA SER A 62 7.30 0.40 -2.07
C SER A 62 8.37 1.42 -1.64
N LEU A 63 8.70 1.42 -0.36
CA LEU A 63 9.56 2.43 0.24
C LEU A 63 10.90 2.58 -0.50
N GLY A 64 11.17 3.80 -0.96
CA GLY A 64 12.47 4.21 -1.49
C GLY A 64 12.84 3.70 -2.87
N ASN A 65 11.91 3.08 -3.63
CA ASN A 65 12.19 2.62 -4.99
C ASN A 65 10.96 2.68 -5.91
N LEU A 66 11.20 2.54 -7.23
CA LEU A 66 10.17 2.52 -8.28
C LEU A 66 10.17 1.18 -9.06
N PHE A 67 10.76 0.12 -8.50
CA PHE A 67 10.87 -1.18 -9.16
C PHE A 67 10.05 -2.26 -8.47
N LEU A 68 9.84 -2.13 -7.15
CA LEU A 68 8.99 -3.02 -6.37
C LEU A 68 7.72 -2.28 -5.97
N TRP A 69 6.58 -2.80 -6.39
CA TRP A 69 5.26 -2.20 -6.22
C TRP A 69 4.35 -3.12 -5.43
N LYS A 70 3.42 -2.54 -4.72
CA LYS A 70 2.28 -3.23 -4.13
C LYS A 70 1.08 -3.02 -5.06
N THR A 71 0.50 -4.07 -5.58
CA THR A 71 -0.79 -4.02 -6.25
C THR A 71 -1.90 -4.41 -5.28
N ILE A 72 -3.03 -3.76 -5.43
CA ILE A 72 -4.21 -3.97 -4.59
C ILE A 72 -5.42 -3.96 -5.51
N TYR A 73 -6.23 -5.01 -5.46
CA TYR A 73 -7.52 -5.01 -6.17
C TYR A 73 -8.62 -5.61 -5.29
N GLU A 74 -9.86 -5.25 -5.62
CA GLU A 74 -11.06 -5.75 -4.93
C GLU A 74 -11.74 -6.83 -5.77
N ASP A 75 -12.07 -7.97 -5.15
CA ASP A 75 -12.94 -9.00 -5.71
C ASP A 75 -13.78 -9.63 -4.58
N LYS A 76 -15.09 -9.76 -4.81
CA LYS A 76 -16.06 -10.45 -3.91
C LYS A 76 -15.93 -10.07 -2.43
N GLY A 77 -15.73 -8.78 -2.14
CA GLY A 77 -15.67 -8.27 -0.77
C GLY A 77 -14.32 -8.49 -0.07
N PHE A 78 -13.27 -8.83 -0.82
CA PHE A 78 -11.90 -8.92 -0.33
C PHE A 78 -10.99 -7.98 -1.10
N TYR A 79 -9.97 -7.46 -0.40
CA TYR A 79 -8.79 -6.89 -1.02
C TYR A 79 -7.73 -7.97 -1.15
N TYR A 80 -7.20 -8.13 -2.35
CA TYR A 80 -6.05 -8.96 -2.68
C TYR A 80 -4.85 -8.06 -2.88
N VAL A 81 -3.72 -8.44 -2.32
CA VAL A 81 -2.47 -7.68 -2.47
C VAL A 81 -1.37 -8.60 -2.97
N ASP A 82 -0.55 -8.09 -3.88
CA ASP A 82 0.62 -8.78 -4.41
C ASP A 82 1.79 -7.80 -4.51
N ALA A 83 3.02 -8.31 -4.47
CA ALA A 83 4.18 -7.51 -4.82
C ALA A 83 4.52 -7.74 -6.29
N VAL A 84 4.76 -6.66 -7.02
CA VAL A 84 5.11 -6.67 -8.44
C VAL A 84 6.50 -6.08 -8.62
N ARG A 85 7.37 -6.79 -9.33
CA ARG A 85 8.71 -6.36 -9.70
C ARG A 85 8.72 -5.92 -11.15
N LEU A 86 9.23 -4.71 -11.39
CA LEU A 86 9.27 -4.07 -12.72
C LEU A 86 10.73 -3.80 -13.13
N PHE A 87 11.49 -4.88 -13.25
CA PHE A 87 12.81 -4.87 -13.90
C PHE A 87 12.71 -5.20 -15.40
N GLU A 88 13.68 -5.89 -15.97
CA GLU A 88 13.62 -6.33 -17.35
C GLU A 88 12.43 -7.28 -17.60
N GLU A 89 12.28 -8.25 -16.71
CA GLU A 89 11.13 -9.15 -16.69
C GLU A 89 10.10 -8.65 -15.68
N LYS A 90 8.82 -8.86 -16.00
CA LYS A 90 7.72 -8.56 -15.09
C LYS A 90 7.46 -9.80 -14.24
N GLU A 91 7.64 -9.65 -12.95
CA GLU A 91 7.44 -10.72 -11.98
C GLU A 91 6.45 -10.29 -10.91
N TYR A 92 5.76 -11.25 -10.33
CA TYR A 92 4.92 -11.01 -9.17
C TYR A 92 5.20 -12.03 -8.07
N CYS A 93 5.17 -11.58 -6.84
CA CYS A 93 5.27 -12.42 -5.66
C CYS A 93 3.91 -12.44 -5.00
N GLU A 94 3.32 -13.64 -4.97
CA GLU A 94 1.99 -13.83 -4.42
C GLU A 94 1.90 -13.29 -2.99
N GLY A 95 0.80 -12.62 -2.73
CA GLY A 95 0.54 -12.03 -1.43
C GLY A 95 -0.67 -12.60 -0.75
N THR A 96 -1.26 -11.80 0.11
CA THR A 96 -2.36 -12.20 0.98
C THR A 96 -3.64 -11.44 0.64
N LYS A 97 -4.74 -11.82 1.28
CA LYS A 97 -6.02 -11.11 1.16
C LYS A 97 -6.57 -10.76 2.53
N ILE A 98 -7.39 -9.72 2.57
CA ILE A 98 -8.12 -9.29 3.76
C ILE A 98 -9.55 -8.94 3.38
N ARG A 99 -10.48 -9.22 4.27
CA ARG A 99 -11.88 -8.84 4.06
C ARG A 99 -12.01 -7.33 4.07
N LYS A 100 -12.74 -6.80 3.09
CA LYS A 100 -13.08 -5.39 3.03
C LYS A 100 -13.91 -5.01 4.24
N PHE A 101 -13.58 -3.89 4.86
CA PHE A 101 -14.39 -3.32 5.93
C PHE A 101 -15.71 -2.76 5.37
N ASN A 102 -16.81 -3.04 6.07
CA ASN A 102 -18.11 -2.47 5.76
C ASN A 102 -18.69 -1.81 7.01
N LYS A 103 -18.76 -0.48 6.97
CA LYS A 103 -19.23 0.34 8.10
C LYS A 103 -20.65 -0.02 8.57
N LEU A 104 -21.51 -0.52 7.66
CA LEU A 104 -22.91 -0.83 7.98
C LEU A 104 -23.09 -2.19 8.66
N THR A 105 -22.15 -3.11 8.49
CA THR A 105 -22.31 -4.50 8.94
C THR A 105 -21.30 -4.94 9.98
N ASP A 106 -20.10 -4.30 10.05
CA ASP A 106 -19.03 -4.80 10.90
C ASP A 106 -19.12 -4.40 12.37
N PHE A 107 -19.74 -3.26 12.65
CA PHE A 107 -19.95 -2.76 13.99
C PHE A 107 -21.38 -2.29 14.19
N THR A 108 -22.32 -3.22 14.03
CA THR A 108 -23.77 -2.93 14.15
C THR A 108 -24.20 -2.45 15.53
N ASN A 109 -23.40 -2.76 16.56
CA ASN A 109 -23.60 -2.33 17.93
C ASN A 109 -22.93 -1.00 18.27
N LEU A 110 -22.27 -0.33 17.33
CA LEU A 110 -21.66 0.97 17.51
C LEU A 110 -22.70 2.07 17.26
N ASP A 111 -22.90 2.94 18.24
CA ASP A 111 -23.80 4.09 18.10
C ASP A 111 -23.30 5.03 16.99
N ALA A 112 -24.21 5.32 16.04
CA ALA A 112 -23.92 6.20 14.91
C ALA A 112 -23.57 7.65 15.31
N ASN A 113 -23.96 8.07 16.52
CA ASN A 113 -23.60 9.38 17.08
C ASN A 113 -22.32 9.34 17.93
N SER A 114 -21.70 8.16 18.08
CA SER A 114 -20.47 8.04 18.86
C SER A 114 -19.26 8.66 18.16
N GLN A 115 -18.30 9.11 18.98
CA GLN A 115 -17.05 9.65 18.46
C GLN A 115 -16.28 8.62 17.64
N GLN A 116 -16.30 7.34 18.04
CA GLN A 116 -15.68 6.27 17.26
C GLN A 116 -16.29 6.11 15.86
N TYR A 117 -17.62 6.23 15.72
CA TYR A 117 -18.29 6.16 14.42
C TYR A 117 -17.86 7.31 13.49
N LEU A 118 -17.69 8.53 14.04
CA LEU A 118 -17.18 9.69 13.31
C LEU A 118 -15.71 9.49 12.91
N ASP A 119 -14.91 8.95 13.80
CA ASP A 119 -13.48 8.68 13.55
C ASP A 119 -13.27 7.60 12.48
N ILE A 120 -14.09 6.55 12.45
CA ILE A 120 -14.11 5.57 11.36
C ILE A 120 -14.38 6.28 10.03
N GLY A 121 -15.34 7.20 9.99
CA GLY A 121 -15.64 7.96 8.78
C GLY A 121 -14.47 8.83 8.30
N ARG A 122 -13.74 9.45 9.23
CA ARG A 122 -12.52 10.22 8.92
C ARG A 122 -11.40 9.32 8.39
N PHE A 123 -11.23 8.14 9.00
CA PHE A 123 -10.24 7.17 8.56
C PHE A 123 -10.58 6.58 7.19
N ASP A 124 -11.85 6.33 6.91
CA ASP A 124 -12.34 5.88 5.61
C ASP A 124 -12.08 6.93 4.52
N TRP A 125 -12.35 8.19 4.80
CA TRP A 125 -12.01 9.29 3.90
C TRP A 125 -10.51 9.38 3.65
N PHE A 126 -9.68 9.34 4.70
CA PHE A 126 -8.22 9.39 4.59
C PHE A 126 -7.66 8.23 3.77
N SER A 127 -8.17 7.02 3.99
CA SER A 127 -7.75 5.81 3.27
C SER A 127 -8.42 5.66 1.91
N GLN A 128 -9.25 6.62 1.50
CA GLN A 128 -10.00 6.56 0.25
C GLN A 128 -10.83 5.27 0.13
N GLY A 129 -11.34 4.74 1.25
CA GLY A 129 -12.11 3.51 1.31
C GLY A 129 -11.32 2.21 1.10
N TYR A 130 -9.97 2.24 1.08
CA TYR A 130 -9.14 1.03 1.04
C TYR A 130 -8.96 0.43 2.44
N LEU A 131 -10.07 0.13 3.10
CA LEU A 131 -10.09 -0.39 4.46
C LEU A 131 -10.33 -1.90 4.48
N GLY A 132 -9.38 -2.62 5.07
CA GLY A 132 -9.53 -4.03 5.44
C GLY A 132 -9.80 -4.18 6.94
N ILE A 133 -10.46 -5.27 7.33
CA ILE A 133 -10.74 -5.55 8.73
C ILE A 133 -10.17 -6.90 9.17
N SER A 134 -9.43 -6.88 10.27
CA SER A 134 -9.09 -8.07 11.04
C SER A 134 -10.13 -8.30 12.13
N GLN A 135 -11.07 -9.21 11.89
CA GLN A 135 -12.16 -9.50 12.84
C GLN A 135 -11.65 -9.99 14.20
N SER A 136 -10.57 -10.76 14.23
CA SER A 136 -10.00 -11.27 15.47
C SER A 136 -9.43 -10.19 16.39
N LYS A 137 -9.14 -9.01 15.86
CA LYS A 137 -8.52 -7.90 16.60
C LYS A 137 -9.38 -6.64 16.67
N ASN A 138 -10.54 -6.61 16.01
CA ASN A 138 -11.36 -5.40 15.82
C ASN A 138 -10.54 -4.23 15.25
N VAL A 139 -9.57 -4.51 14.39
CA VAL A 139 -8.68 -3.52 13.80
C VAL A 139 -9.07 -3.31 12.34
N ILE A 140 -9.32 -2.07 11.99
CA ILE A 140 -9.49 -1.60 10.62
C ILE A 140 -8.16 -1.03 10.18
N THR A 141 -7.64 -1.48 9.03
CA THR A 141 -6.33 -1.07 8.51
C THR A 141 -6.43 -0.51 7.11
N ASP A 142 -5.57 0.46 6.79
CA ASP A 142 -5.38 0.94 5.42
C ASP A 142 -4.51 -0.06 4.66
N VAL A 143 -5.10 -0.77 3.71
CA VAL A 143 -4.43 -1.84 2.95
C VAL A 143 -3.43 -1.33 1.92
N ARG A 144 -3.42 -0.03 1.63
CA ARG A 144 -2.54 0.57 0.61
C ARG A 144 -1.07 0.55 1.02
N TYR A 145 -0.79 0.67 2.30
CA TYR A 145 0.56 0.88 2.82
C TYR A 145 0.93 -0.20 3.85
N SER A 146 1.90 -1.02 3.51
CA SER A 146 2.47 -2.04 4.39
C SER A 146 3.99 -2.00 4.33
N ALA A 147 4.66 -2.51 5.35
CA ALA A 147 6.11 -2.60 5.35
C ALA A 147 6.62 -3.63 4.33
N VAL A 148 5.81 -4.65 4.05
CA VAL A 148 6.07 -5.70 3.05
C VAL A 148 4.98 -5.63 1.99
N PRO A 149 5.29 -5.38 0.71
CA PRO A 149 4.29 -5.08 -0.32
C PRO A 149 3.23 -6.16 -0.52
N ASN A 150 3.55 -7.43 -0.38
CA ASN A 150 2.61 -8.53 -0.55
C ASN A 150 1.87 -8.95 0.74
N GLU A 151 1.94 -8.14 1.80
CA GLU A 151 1.20 -8.36 3.05
C GLU A 151 0.08 -7.33 3.21
N VAL A 152 -1.04 -7.75 3.82
CA VAL A 152 -2.19 -6.87 4.13
C VAL A 152 -2.04 -6.10 5.43
N ASP A 153 -1.02 -6.39 6.21
CA ASP A 153 -0.75 -5.73 7.49
C ASP A 153 -0.35 -4.26 7.25
N GLY A 154 -1.33 -3.37 7.33
CA GLY A 154 -1.11 -1.94 7.14
C GLY A 154 -0.12 -1.37 8.16
N LEU A 155 0.62 -0.32 7.75
CA LEU A 155 1.53 0.41 8.66
C LEU A 155 0.79 1.07 9.81
N TRP A 156 -0.49 1.38 9.61
CA TRP A 156 -1.39 1.99 10.58
C TRP A 156 -2.80 1.45 10.42
N GLY A 157 -3.55 1.57 11.49
CA GLY A 157 -4.95 1.20 11.54
C GLY A 157 -5.63 1.84 12.74
N ILE A 158 -6.88 1.51 12.93
CA ILE A 158 -7.67 1.93 14.06
C ILE A 158 -8.32 0.70 14.73
N LYS A 159 -8.30 0.68 16.05
CA LYS A 159 -9.01 -0.33 16.84
C LYS A 159 -10.32 0.26 17.33
N VAL A 160 -11.40 -0.47 17.09
CA VAL A 160 -12.76 -0.10 17.47
C VAL A 160 -13.18 -0.91 18.68
N GLU A 161 -13.67 -0.22 19.72
CA GLU A 161 -14.13 -0.85 20.96
C GLU A 161 -15.55 -0.33 21.29
N PRO A 162 -16.62 -1.00 20.80
CA PRO A 162 -18.00 -0.54 20.95
C PRO A 162 -18.48 -0.40 22.40
N SER A 163 -17.80 -1.05 23.36
CA SER A 163 -18.10 -0.95 24.79
C SER A 163 -17.62 0.33 25.46
N LYS A 164 -16.81 1.15 24.78
CA LYS A 164 -16.36 2.45 25.29
C LYS A 164 -17.50 3.47 25.29
N LYS A 165 -17.33 4.55 26.08
CA LYS A 165 -18.29 5.65 26.12
C LYS A 165 -18.40 6.33 24.74
N SER A 166 -19.60 6.82 24.42
CA SER A 166 -19.86 7.46 23.11
C SER A 166 -18.95 8.66 22.79
N SER A 167 -18.40 9.31 23.82
CA SER A 167 -17.46 10.43 23.66
C SER A 167 -16.00 10.02 23.47
N GLU A 168 -15.68 8.73 23.60
CA GLU A 168 -14.30 8.27 23.49
C GLU A 168 -13.91 8.00 22.01
N HIS A 169 -12.68 8.38 21.69
CA HIS A 169 -12.10 8.15 20.35
C HIS A 169 -11.67 6.70 20.15
N ILE A 170 -11.46 6.33 18.88
CA ILE A 170 -10.79 5.10 18.49
C ILE A 170 -9.34 5.10 19.01
N GLU A 171 -8.77 3.91 19.09
CA GLU A 171 -7.34 3.75 19.35
C GLU A 171 -6.55 3.63 18.05
N TRP A 172 -5.49 4.44 17.89
CA TRP A 172 -4.58 4.32 16.77
C TRP A 172 -3.65 3.12 16.96
N VAL A 173 -3.60 2.27 15.96
CA VAL A 173 -2.68 1.12 15.90
C VAL A 173 -1.58 1.40 14.90
N VAL A 174 -0.33 1.30 15.35
CA VAL A 174 0.85 1.44 14.49
C VAL A 174 1.60 0.12 14.47
N ASN A 175 1.67 -0.51 13.29
CA ASN A 175 2.29 -1.82 13.12
C ASN A 175 3.77 -1.69 12.71
N ARG A 176 4.62 -1.35 13.67
CA ARG A 176 6.08 -1.25 13.49
C ARG A 176 6.87 -2.38 14.17
N THR A 177 6.19 -3.46 14.54
CA THR A 177 6.82 -4.66 15.13
C THR A 177 7.50 -5.50 14.06
N ASP A 178 8.38 -6.42 14.49
CA ASP A 178 9.06 -7.41 13.64
C ASP A 178 9.88 -6.81 12.48
N TYR A 179 10.57 -5.70 12.77
CA TYR A 179 11.34 -4.97 11.76
C TYR A 179 12.34 -5.87 11.01
N GLU A 180 13.04 -6.75 11.72
CA GLU A 180 14.05 -7.64 11.11
C GLU A 180 13.41 -8.62 10.11
N ARG A 181 12.28 -9.27 10.50
CA ARG A 181 11.53 -10.16 9.61
C ARG A 181 11.03 -9.42 8.39
N LYS A 182 10.40 -8.26 8.61
CA LYS A 182 9.83 -7.43 7.53
C LYS A 182 10.92 -6.94 6.57
N TRP A 183 12.06 -6.53 7.09
CA TRP A 183 13.19 -6.08 6.27
C TRP A 183 13.81 -7.23 5.47
N LYS A 184 13.98 -8.41 6.09
CA LYS A 184 14.43 -9.62 5.39
C LYS A 184 13.49 -9.97 4.25
N ARG A 185 12.16 -9.98 4.52
CA ARG A 185 11.15 -10.27 3.51
C ARG A 185 11.13 -9.22 2.39
N PHE A 186 11.21 -7.95 2.72
CA PHE A 186 11.30 -6.86 1.74
C PHE A 186 12.49 -7.05 0.79
N ARG A 187 13.66 -7.38 1.31
CA ARG A 187 14.86 -7.65 0.48
C ARG A 187 14.69 -8.89 -0.40
N SER A 188 14.11 -9.95 0.12
CA SER A 188 13.78 -11.16 -0.64
C SER A 188 12.84 -10.84 -1.82
N LEU A 189 11.80 -10.02 -1.60
CA LEU A 189 10.92 -9.56 -2.67
C LEU A 189 11.66 -8.69 -3.69
N LEU A 190 12.55 -7.83 -3.25
CA LEU A 190 13.32 -6.96 -4.14
C LEU A 190 14.30 -7.77 -5.01
N SER A 191 14.88 -8.86 -4.47
CA SER A 191 15.72 -9.78 -5.25
C SER A 191 14.95 -10.75 -6.15
N GLY A 192 13.61 -10.85 -5.99
CA GLY A 192 12.78 -11.77 -6.78
C GLY A 192 12.71 -13.20 -6.24
N GLU A 193 13.19 -13.41 -5.03
CA GLU A 193 13.16 -14.74 -4.41
C GLU A 193 11.71 -15.17 -4.12
N GLY A 194 11.30 -16.28 -4.74
CA GLY A 194 9.93 -16.84 -4.62
C GLY A 194 8.88 -16.05 -5.41
N CYS A 195 9.27 -15.31 -6.44
CA CYS A 195 8.37 -14.62 -7.36
C CYS A 195 8.19 -15.43 -8.65
N ASN A 196 7.05 -15.24 -9.31
CA ASN A 196 6.69 -15.91 -10.56
C ASN A 196 6.80 -14.94 -11.73
N LYS A 197 7.23 -15.39 -12.89
CA LYS A 197 7.22 -14.61 -14.12
C LYS A 197 5.81 -14.53 -14.71
N ILE A 198 5.46 -13.39 -15.26
CA ILE A 198 4.20 -13.22 -15.97
C ILE A 198 4.42 -13.61 -17.44
N GLY A 199 3.67 -14.63 -17.88
CA GLY A 199 3.73 -15.14 -19.26
C GLY A 199 4.38 -16.51 -19.43
N GLU A 200 4.88 -17.15 -18.39
CA GLU A 200 5.44 -18.51 -18.43
C GLU A 200 4.45 -19.61 -17.98
N GLN A 201 3.14 -19.34 -17.95
CA GLN A 201 2.16 -20.42 -17.78
C GLN A 201 1.73 -20.91 -19.18
N SER A 202 2.44 -21.93 -19.63
CA SER A 202 2.02 -22.80 -20.73
C SER A 202 0.97 -23.79 -20.26
#